data_90df28d05c1f1cda21cd0494f825d407
#
_entry.id   90df28d05c1f1cda21cd0494f825d407
#
_cell.length_a   1.000
_cell.length_b   1.000
_cell.length_c   1.000
_cell.angle_alpha   90.00
_cell.angle_beta   90.00
_cell.angle_gamma   90.00
#
_symmetry.space_group_name_H-M   'P 1'
#
loop_
_entity.id
_entity.type
_entity.pdbx_description
1 polymer ?
#
loop_
_entity_poly.entity_id
_entity_poly.type
_entity_poly.pdbx_seq_one_letter_code
_entity_poly.pdbx_strand_id
1 'polypeptide(L)'
;MHFKWNYIAPTAQEQAAARELGEKLSMSPILAQLLIQRGITTESAAKRFFKPQLSNLINPFLMKDMDVAVDRLNDAMGRKERVMVYGDYDVDGCTAVALVYKFLRLFYSNVDYYIPNRYDEGYGVSRKGIEYARETGVKLIIILDCGIKAINEIAYAKELGIDFIICDHHVPDEAMPPAVAILNPKRPDDRYPFKHLCGCGVGFKFMQGWAKNNGIPFSKLSPFLDFCAVSIAADLVPVVEENRIMAYYGLKQLNQNPSLGLKAIIEVCNLANRELSMSEICFRIGPRINASGRMENGRESVELLVENDYANALEKARHIDQYNEQRKDIDKQMTEEANLIVSKLETQKHQSSIVLYDENWKKGVVGIVASRLTEIYYRPTVVLTRDGDLASGSARSVAGFDVYAAIKSCRDLLLNFGGHTYAAGLTLRWDDIPKFKTLFQQYVEEHIAPEQTEATLHIDALIDFKDISRKFFHDLKNFSPFGPECTKPVFATLGVYDYGTSKVVGREQEHIKLELVDSKSSTIVNGIAFGQSAAARYIKSKRAFDIAYTLEANVFKRNQVQLQIEDIRAEEASTPTDTPPEE
;
A
#
# COMPACT_ATOMS: atom_id res chain seq x y z
N MET A 1 21.88 1.74 -3.31
CA MET A 1 21.67 2.10 -1.89
C MET A 1 22.26 0.96 -1.08
N HIS A 2 23.03 1.22 -0.04
CA HIS A 2 23.48 0.19 0.89
C HIS A 2 22.55 0.22 2.09
N PHE A 3 22.04 -0.95 2.51
CA PHE A 3 21.18 -1.06 3.68
C PHE A 3 22.00 -1.36 4.93
N LYS A 4 21.61 -0.80 6.05
CA LYS A 4 22.03 -1.30 7.36
C LYS A 4 21.17 -2.52 7.68
N TRP A 5 21.78 -3.71 7.79
CA TRP A 5 21.04 -4.91 8.18
C TRP A 5 20.76 -4.89 9.67
N ASN A 6 19.53 -5.12 10.00
CA ASN A 6 19.09 -5.27 11.38
C ASN A 6 18.59 -6.71 11.57
N TYR A 7 19.41 -7.52 12.25
CA TYR A 7 19.05 -8.88 12.65
C TYR A 7 19.05 -8.97 14.16
N ILE A 8 17.91 -9.33 14.73
CA ILE A 8 17.75 -9.60 16.16
C ILE A 8 17.72 -11.12 16.33
N ALA A 9 18.81 -11.66 16.89
CA ALA A 9 18.89 -13.10 17.14
C ALA A 9 17.81 -13.50 18.17
N PRO A 10 17.04 -14.59 17.91
CA PRO A 10 16.05 -15.07 18.85
C PRO A 10 16.71 -15.56 20.13
N THR A 11 16.10 -15.27 21.27
CA THR A 11 16.52 -15.75 22.59
C THR A 11 16.41 -17.28 22.69
N ALA A 12 17.10 -17.89 23.64
CA ALA A 12 17.03 -19.35 23.86
C ALA A 12 15.59 -19.80 24.15
N GLN A 13 14.79 -18.97 24.85
CA GLN A 13 13.38 -19.25 25.12
C GLN A 13 12.54 -19.23 23.83
N GLU A 14 12.71 -18.24 22.97
CA GLU A 14 12.01 -18.16 21.67
C GLU A 14 12.40 -19.31 20.75
N GLN A 15 13.67 -19.70 20.72
CA GLN A 15 14.13 -20.87 19.97
C GLN A 15 13.51 -22.18 20.46
N ALA A 16 13.38 -22.36 21.79
CA ALA A 16 12.72 -23.53 22.36
C ALA A 16 11.22 -23.55 22.00
N ALA A 17 10.55 -22.42 22.14
CA ALA A 17 9.13 -22.27 21.76
C ALA A 17 8.92 -22.51 20.26
N ALA A 18 9.85 -22.05 19.41
CA ALA A 18 9.81 -22.28 17.96
C ALA A 18 9.96 -23.76 17.60
N ARG A 19 10.82 -24.49 18.29
CA ARG A 19 10.97 -25.95 18.10
C ARG A 19 9.68 -26.69 18.48
N GLU A 20 9.13 -26.40 19.66
CA GLU A 20 7.89 -27.02 20.13
C GLU A 20 6.71 -26.72 19.20
N LEU A 21 6.54 -25.46 18.78
CA LEU A 21 5.48 -25.06 17.85
C LEU A 21 5.70 -25.70 16.46
N GLY A 22 6.93 -25.77 15.98
CA GLY A 22 7.29 -26.42 14.72
C GLY A 22 6.96 -27.90 14.70
N GLU A 23 7.24 -28.64 15.78
CA GLU A 23 6.86 -30.05 15.94
C GLU A 23 5.33 -30.22 15.87
N LYS A 24 4.57 -29.43 16.64
CA LYS A 24 3.09 -29.46 16.63
C LYS A 24 2.50 -29.16 15.25
N LEU A 25 3.10 -28.27 14.48
CA LEU A 25 2.65 -27.87 13.16
C LEU A 25 3.28 -28.71 12.03
N SER A 26 4.22 -29.63 12.33
CA SER A 26 5.01 -30.39 11.37
C SER A 26 5.72 -29.48 10.34
N MET A 27 6.28 -28.38 10.80
CA MET A 27 6.99 -27.36 9.99
C MET A 27 8.40 -27.10 10.53
N SER A 28 9.23 -26.43 9.70
CA SER A 28 10.58 -26.02 10.08
C SER A 28 10.55 -25.12 11.33
N PRO A 29 11.46 -25.31 12.31
CA PRO A 29 11.62 -24.40 13.44
C PRO A 29 11.89 -22.94 13.01
N ILE A 30 12.55 -22.71 11.87
CA ILE A 30 12.78 -21.38 11.31
C ILE A 30 11.42 -20.71 10.97
N LEU A 31 10.51 -21.42 10.32
CA LEU A 31 9.19 -20.88 10.01
C LEU A 31 8.32 -20.72 11.26
N ALA A 32 8.45 -21.61 12.25
CA ALA A 32 7.78 -21.45 13.54
C ALA A 32 8.32 -20.23 14.30
N GLN A 33 9.62 -19.93 14.20
CA GLN A 33 10.21 -18.69 14.73
C GLN A 33 9.56 -17.44 14.12
N LEU A 34 9.31 -17.44 12.80
CA LEU A 34 8.60 -16.33 12.15
C LEU A 34 7.17 -16.13 12.68
N LEU A 35 6.48 -17.20 13.09
CA LEU A 35 5.18 -17.10 13.73
C LEU A 35 5.29 -16.43 15.11
N ILE A 36 6.28 -16.85 15.90
CA ILE A 36 6.52 -16.30 17.25
C ILE A 36 6.85 -14.80 17.17
N GLN A 37 7.70 -14.39 16.23
CA GLN A 37 8.00 -12.97 15.98
C GLN A 37 6.76 -12.14 15.64
N ARG A 38 5.72 -12.77 15.08
CA ARG A 38 4.40 -12.16 14.78
C ARG A 38 3.40 -12.30 15.94
N GLY A 39 3.84 -12.72 17.12
CA GLY A 39 2.98 -12.92 18.29
C GLY A 39 2.10 -14.18 18.21
N ILE A 40 2.33 -15.06 17.24
CA ILE A 40 1.56 -16.31 17.05
C ILE A 40 2.30 -17.45 17.76
N THR A 41 1.98 -17.65 19.04
CA THR A 41 2.72 -18.55 19.94
C THR A 41 2.03 -19.89 20.19
N THR A 42 0.79 -20.09 19.72
CA THR A 42 0.02 -21.32 19.95
C THR A 42 -0.40 -22.00 18.65
N GLU A 43 -0.53 -23.32 18.68
CA GLU A 43 -1.03 -24.12 17.54
C GLU A 43 -2.41 -23.63 17.05
N SER A 44 -3.31 -23.30 17.97
CA SER A 44 -4.65 -22.78 17.62
C SER A 44 -4.58 -21.43 16.91
N ALA A 45 -3.71 -20.52 17.36
CA ALA A 45 -3.50 -19.22 16.70
C ALA A 45 -2.87 -19.42 15.31
N ALA A 46 -1.88 -20.32 15.17
CA ALA A 46 -1.26 -20.64 13.90
C ALA A 46 -2.27 -21.23 12.90
N LYS A 47 -3.14 -22.14 13.34
CA LYS A 47 -4.21 -22.69 12.50
C LYS A 47 -5.17 -21.61 12.00
N ARG A 48 -5.56 -20.65 12.85
CA ARG A 48 -6.38 -19.50 12.44
C ARG A 48 -5.65 -18.57 11.48
N PHE A 49 -4.36 -18.35 11.68
CA PHE A 49 -3.52 -17.55 10.81
C PHE A 49 -3.40 -18.14 9.40
N PHE A 50 -3.15 -19.46 9.29
CA PHE A 50 -3.00 -20.15 8.00
C PHE A 50 -4.32 -20.40 7.28
N LYS A 51 -5.42 -20.57 8.02
CA LYS A 51 -6.74 -20.85 7.48
C LYS A 51 -7.78 -19.93 8.15
N PRO A 52 -7.76 -18.63 7.82
CA PRO A 52 -8.75 -17.70 8.35
C PRO A 52 -10.16 -18.14 7.94
N GLN A 53 -11.15 -17.84 8.80
CA GLN A 53 -12.54 -18.22 8.57
C GLN A 53 -13.41 -16.96 8.44
N LEU A 54 -14.33 -16.92 7.47
CA LEU A 54 -15.28 -15.81 7.29
C LEU A 54 -16.19 -15.62 8.52
N SER A 55 -16.43 -16.68 9.28
CA SER A 55 -17.17 -16.62 10.56
C SER A 55 -16.46 -15.81 11.65
N ASN A 56 -15.16 -15.55 11.50
CA ASN A 56 -14.37 -14.75 12.44
C ASN A 56 -14.37 -13.24 12.07
N LEU A 57 -15.08 -12.85 11.01
CA LEU A 57 -15.33 -11.42 10.77
C LEU A 57 -16.09 -10.84 11.94
N ILE A 58 -15.61 -9.71 12.44
CA ILE A 58 -16.16 -9.03 13.62
C ILE A 58 -17.62 -8.61 13.34
N ASN A 59 -18.47 -8.67 14.37
CA ASN A 59 -19.85 -8.23 14.24
C ASN A 59 -19.89 -6.73 13.85
N PRO A 60 -20.48 -6.33 12.72
CA PRO A 60 -20.50 -4.94 12.27
C PRO A 60 -21.19 -3.99 13.25
N PHE A 61 -22.16 -4.48 14.03
CA PHE A 61 -22.89 -3.68 15.02
C PHE A 61 -22.07 -3.32 16.28
N LEU A 62 -20.80 -3.72 16.36
CA LEU A 62 -19.87 -3.20 17.36
C LEU A 62 -19.29 -1.83 16.94
N MET A 63 -19.39 -1.47 15.66
CA MET A 63 -19.00 -0.15 15.18
C MET A 63 -20.09 0.85 15.53
N LYS A 64 -19.68 1.97 16.12
CA LYS A 64 -20.59 3.02 16.52
C LYS A 64 -21.41 3.54 15.34
N ASP A 65 -22.66 3.90 15.58
CA ASP A 65 -23.65 4.40 14.61
C ASP A 65 -24.04 3.39 13.50
N MET A 66 -23.62 2.11 13.59
CA MET A 66 -23.97 1.11 12.57
C MET A 66 -25.48 0.86 12.50
N ASP A 67 -26.16 0.81 13.64
CA ASP A 67 -27.61 0.71 13.72
C ASP A 67 -28.29 1.91 13.08
N VAL A 68 -27.87 3.13 13.42
CA VAL A 68 -28.39 4.39 12.86
C VAL A 68 -28.17 4.44 11.34
N ALA A 69 -27.00 4.02 10.87
CA ALA A 69 -26.70 3.97 9.43
C ALA A 69 -27.60 2.99 8.68
N VAL A 70 -27.80 1.78 9.26
CA VAL A 70 -28.69 0.76 8.69
C VAL A 70 -30.13 1.23 8.65
N ASP A 71 -30.63 1.83 9.71
CA ASP A 71 -32.01 2.34 9.80
C ASP A 71 -32.22 3.48 8.79
N ARG A 72 -31.28 4.42 8.68
CA ARG A 72 -31.39 5.53 7.70
C ARG A 72 -31.41 5.02 6.26
N LEU A 73 -30.60 3.99 5.94
CA LEU A 73 -30.62 3.39 4.60
C LEU A 73 -31.95 2.66 4.34
N ASN A 74 -32.48 1.92 5.30
CA ASN A 74 -33.79 1.27 5.20
C ASN A 74 -34.90 2.30 4.99
N ASP A 75 -34.87 3.41 5.72
CA ASP A 75 -35.80 4.53 5.57
C ASP A 75 -35.72 5.12 4.16
N ALA A 76 -34.51 5.36 3.62
CA ALA A 76 -34.33 5.86 2.27
C ALA A 76 -34.95 4.93 1.24
N MET A 77 -34.72 3.64 1.35
CA MET A 77 -35.28 2.63 0.47
C MET A 77 -36.83 2.55 0.60
N GLY A 78 -37.33 2.57 1.82
CA GLY A 78 -38.77 2.55 2.09
C GLY A 78 -39.52 3.76 1.53
N ARG A 79 -38.89 4.94 1.58
CA ARG A 79 -39.41 6.20 1.00
C ARG A 79 -39.07 6.36 -0.48
N LYS A 80 -38.37 5.42 -1.10
CA LYS A 80 -37.89 5.48 -2.49
C LYS A 80 -37.01 6.70 -2.78
N GLU A 81 -36.27 7.17 -1.79
CA GLU A 81 -35.32 8.29 -1.93
C GLU A 81 -34.20 7.94 -2.90
N ARG A 82 -33.69 8.89 -3.66
CA ARG A 82 -32.49 8.69 -4.47
C ARG A 82 -31.26 8.68 -3.54
N VAL A 83 -30.47 7.61 -3.61
CA VAL A 83 -29.24 7.41 -2.84
C VAL A 83 -28.05 7.61 -3.75
N MET A 84 -27.01 8.30 -3.28
CA MET A 84 -25.75 8.47 -3.99
C MET A 84 -24.62 7.85 -3.20
N VAL A 85 -23.83 6.97 -3.82
CA VAL A 85 -22.59 6.43 -3.29
C VAL A 85 -21.45 7.33 -3.75
N TYR A 86 -20.81 8.00 -2.81
CA TYR A 86 -19.74 8.97 -3.08
C TYR A 86 -18.41 8.41 -2.56
N GLY A 87 -17.31 8.55 -3.27
CA GLY A 87 -15.99 8.12 -2.78
C GLY A 87 -14.85 8.94 -3.36
N ASP A 88 -13.64 8.71 -2.84
CA ASP A 88 -12.45 9.33 -3.40
C ASP A 88 -12.03 8.67 -4.73
N TYR A 89 -11.13 9.31 -5.45
CA TYR A 89 -10.67 8.94 -6.80
C TYR A 89 -9.51 7.94 -6.82
N ASP A 90 -9.01 7.49 -5.67
CA ASP A 90 -7.95 6.48 -5.60
C ASP A 90 -8.51 5.04 -5.60
N VAL A 91 -7.62 4.05 -5.42
CA VAL A 91 -8.04 2.64 -5.46
C VAL A 91 -9.00 2.29 -4.35
N ASP A 92 -8.75 2.78 -3.12
CA ASP A 92 -9.61 2.49 -1.97
C ASP A 92 -11.01 3.09 -2.18
N GLY A 93 -11.09 4.39 -2.50
CA GLY A 93 -12.35 5.06 -2.78
C GLY A 93 -13.10 4.43 -3.96
N CYS A 94 -12.43 4.18 -5.09
CA CYS A 94 -13.06 3.58 -6.28
C CYS A 94 -13.58 2.15 -6.02
N THR A 95 -12.82 1.31 -5.30
CA THR A 95 -13.27 -0.06 -4.97
C THR A 95 -14.37 -0.06 -3.92
N ALA A 96 -14.33 0.85 -2.95
CA ALA A 96 -15.38 1.05 -1.96
C ALA A 96 -16.71 1.43 -2.64
N VAL A 97 -16.68 2.41 -3.55
CA VAL A 97 -17.86 2.81 -4.34
C VAL A 97 -18.38 1.67 -5.18
N ALA A 98 -17.49 0.95 -5.89
CA ALA A 98 -17.89 -0.18 -6.72
C ALA A 98 -18.58 -1.28 -5.90
N LEU A 99 -18.01 -1.63 -4.72
CA LEU A 99 -18.57 -2.62 -3.80
C LEU A 99 -19.96 -2.22 -3.34
N VAL A 100 -20.09 -1.04 -2.72
CA VAL A 100 -21.35 -0.57 -2.12
C VAL A 100 -22.41 -0.37 -3.19
N TYR A 101 -22.07 0.29 -4.30
CA TYR A 101 -22.98 0.51 -5.42
C TYR A 101 -23.50 -0.80 -6.02
N LYS A 102 -22.60 -1.73 -6.40
CA LYS A 102 -23.01 -3.04 -6.99
C LYS A 102 -23.85 -3.85 -6.02
N PHE A 103 -23.51 -3.87 -4.74
CA PHE A 103 -24.25 -4.63 -3.76
C PHE A 103 -25.65 -4.04 -3.55
N LEU A 104 -25.78 -2.73 -3.38
CA LEU A 104 -27.08 -2.06 -3.24
C LEU A 104 -27.95 -2.24 -4.48
N ARG A 105 -27.37 -2.16 -5.68
CA ARG A 105 -28.08 -2.35 -6.96
C ARG A 105 -28.75 -3.72 -7.11
N LEU A 106 -28.35 -4.72 -6.33
CA LEU A 106 -29.05 -6.02 -6.30
C LEU A 106 -30.44 -5.92 -5.67
N PHE A 107 -30.69 -4.90 -4.83
CA PHE A 107 -31.91 -4.78 -4.03
C PHE A 107 -32.63 -3.45 -4.24
N TYR A 108 -31.95 -2.43 -4.72
CA TYR A 108 -32.47 -1.09 -4.87
C TYR A 108 -32.00 -0.43 -6.18
N SER A 109 -32.94 -0.02 -7.02
CA SER A 109 -32.62 0.54 -8.34
C SER A 109 -32.30 2.04 -8.33
N ASN A 110 -32.80 2.80 -7.32
CA ASN A 110 -32.63 4.25 -7.26
C ASN A 110 -31.33 4.65 -6.56
N VAL A 111 -30.23 4.08 -7.02
CA VAL A 111 -28.86 4.33 -6.54
C VAL A 111 -28.00 4.84 -7.69
N ASP A 112 -27.24 5.88 -7.44
CA ASP A 112 -26.23 6.46 -8.31
C ASP A 112 -24.89 6.53 -7.61
N TYR A 113 -23.81 6.93 -8.31
CA TYR A 113 -22.49 7.14 -7.69
C TYR A 113 -21.81 8.41 -8.21
N TYR A 114 -20.89 8.94 -7.41
CA TYR A 114 -20.12 10.13 -7.72
C TYR A 114 -18.67 9.99 -7.28
N ILE A 115 -17.74 10.43 -8.13
CA ILE A 115 -16.31 10.55 -7.82
C ILE A 115 -15.90 11.99 -8.16
N PRO A 116 -15.30 12.74 -7.21
CA PRO A 116 -14.86 14.11 -7.45
C PRO A 116 -13.68 14.14 -8.42
N ASN A 117 -13.57 15.19 -9.19
CA ASN A 117 -12.41 15.41 -10.04
C ASN A 117 -11.27 16.01 -9.23
N ARG A 118 -10.12 15.33 -9.23
CA ARG A 118 -8.91 15.73 -8.50
C ARG A 118 -8.46 17.16 -8.80
N TYR A 119 -8.60 17.61 -10.04
CA TYR A 119 -8.09 18.90 -10.51
C TYR A 119 -9.05 20.04 -10.21
N ASP A 120 -10.34 19.83 -10.40
CA ASP A 120 -11.38 20.86 -10.28
C ASP A 120 -11.98 20.92 -8.87
N GLU A 121 -12.03 19.79 -8.16
CA GLU A 121 -12.75 19.64 -6.89
C GLU A 121 -11.85 19.35 -5.71
N GLY A 122 -10.68 18.77 -5.96
CA GLY A 122 -9.73 18.37 -4.92
C GLY A 122 -10.04 17.01 -4.31
N TYR A 123 -9.60 16.80 -3.07
CA TYR A 123 -9.79 15.57 -2.31
C TYR A 123 -11.03 15.65 -1.43
N GLY A 124 -11.78 14.55 -1.38
CA GLY A 124 -12.90 14.38 -0.43
C GLY A 124 -14.21 15.03 -0.91
N VAL A 125 -15.02 15.49 0.05
CA VAL A 125 -16.35 16.06 -0.24
C VAL A 125 -16.20 17.41 -0.92
N SER A 126 -16.82 17.58 -2.10
CA SER A 126 -16.84 18.84 -2.82
C SER A 126 -18.23 19.51 -2.79
N ARG A 127 -18.27 20.84 -2.82
CA ARG A 127 -19.52 21.58 -3.00
C ARG A 127 -20.18 21.25 -4.34
N LYS A 128 -19.40 21.04 -5.39
CA LYS A 128 -19.88 20.65 -6.72
C LYS A 128 -20.62 19.31 -6.68
N GLY A 129 -20.06 18.31 -5.94
CA GLY A 129 -20.71 17.01 -5.73
C GLY A 129 -22.03 17.13 -4.95
N ILE A 130 -22.10 18.03 -3.94
CA ILE A 130 -23.32 18.31 -3.18
C ILE A 130 -24.37 19.00 -4.07
N GLU A 131 -23.98 19.98 -4.87
CA GLU A 131 -24.89 20.63 -5.82
C GLU A 131 -25.42 19.65 -6.86
N TYR A 132 -24.56 18.77 -7.39
CA TYR A 132 -25.01 17.68 -8.28
C TYR A 132 -26.03 16.78 -7.58
N ALA A 133 -25.80 16.43 -6.32
CA ALA A 133 -26.75 15.63 -5.52
C ALA A 133 -28.11 16.35 -5.38
N ARG A 134 -28.09 17.66 -5.08
CA ARG A 134 -29.29 18.50 -4.99
C ARG A 134 -30.06 18.53 -6.31
N GLU A 135 -29.39 18.83 -7.42
CA GLU A 135 -29.99 18.96 -8.75
C GLU A 135 -30.59 17.64 -9.24
N THR A 136 -29.99 16.52 -8.88
CA THR A 136 -30.46 15.18 -9.24
C THR A 136 -31.48 14.59 -8.24
N GLY A 137 -31.82 15.32 -7.18
CA GLY A 137 -32.85 14.93 -6.20
C GLY A 137 -32.38 13.86 -5.19
N VAL A 138 -31.07 13.72 -4.98
CA VAL A 138 -30.51 12.84 -3.95
C VAL A 138 -30.93 13.30 -2.56
N LYS A 139 -31.26 12.37 -1.69
CA LYS A 139 -31.66 12.61 -0.30
C LYS A 139 -30.69 11.99 0.70
N LEU A 140 -29.93 10.98 0.29
CA LEU A 140 -28.94 10.31 1.11
C LEU A 140 -27.65 10.12 0.31
N ILE A 141 -26.53 10.56 0.88
CA ILE A 141 -25.18 10.30 0.39
C ILE A 141 -24.50 9.30 1.33
N ILE A 142 -24.05 8.18 0.80
CA ILE A 142 -23.14 7.24 1.46
C ILE A 142 -21.75 7.58 0.98
N ILE A 143 -20.94 8.18 1.85
CA ILE A 143 -19.58 8.58 1.50
C ILE A 143 -18.58 7.55 2.01
N LEU A 144 -17.59 7.21 1.18
CA LEU A 144 -16.64 6.13 1.37
C LEU A 144 -15.21 6.66 1.24
N ASP A 145 -14.34 6.22 2.14
CA ASP A 145 -12.91 6.53 2.13
C ASP A 145 -12.56 8.03 2.25
N CYS A 146 -13.50 8.84 2.65
CA CYS A 146 -13.31 10.26 2.94
C CYS A 146 -14.50 10.80 3.72
N GLY A 147 -14.43 12.09 4.09
CA GLY A 147 -15.57 12.80 4.67
C GLY A 147 -15.47 13.04 6.17
N ILE A 148 -14.61 12.33 6.92
CA ILE A 148 -14.50 12.49 8.37
C ILE A 148 -14.08 13.91 8.80
N LYS A 149 -13.45 14.68 7.92
CA LYS A 149 -13.01 16.07 8.15
C LYS A 149 -13.86 17.11 7.41
N ALA A 150 -14.88 16.69 6.66
CA ALA A 150 -15.68 17.58 5.81
C ALA A 150 -16.84 18.25 6.58
N ILE A 151 -16.51 18.98 7.66
CA ILE A 151 -17.51 19.57 8.58
C ILE A 151 -18.39 20.61 7.86
N ASN A 152 -17.78 21.53 7.13
CA ASN A 152 -18.48 22.64 6.47
C ASN A 152 -19.34 22.14 5.29
N GLU A 153 -18.80 21.22 4.51
CA GLU A 153 -19.47 20.65 3.35
C GLU A 153 -20.71 19.84 3.75
N ILE A 154 -20.59 19.04 4.82
CA ILE A 154 -21.71 18.22 5.32
C ILE A 154 -22.74 19.10 6.03
N ALA A 155 -22.31 20.15 6.74
CA ALA A 155 -23.25 21.15 7.28
C ALA A 155 -24.06 21.82 6.16
N TYR A 156 -23.40 22.23 5.09
CA TYR A 156 -24.05 22.79 3.91
C TYR A 156 -25.04 21.82 3.27
N ALA A 157 -24.67 20.56 3.09
CA ALA A 157 -25.56 19.54 2.55
C ALA A 157 -26.82 19.33 3.41
N LYS A 158 -26.65 19.38 4.73
CA LYS A 158 -27.75 19.28 5.69
C LYS A 158 -28.74 20.44 5.56
N GLU A 159 -28.28 21.65 5.31
CA GLU A 159 -29.15 22.81 5.03
C GLU A 159 -29.98 22.61 3.74
N LEU A 160 -29.44 21.86 2.78
CA LEU A 160 -30.13 21.48 1.53
C LEU A 160 -31.06 20.25 1.70
N GLY A 161 -31.16 19.68 2.89
CA GLY A 161 -31.98 18.49 3.18
C GLY A 161 -31.39 17.21 2.58
N ILE A 162 -30.08 17.09 2.52
CA ILE A 162 -29.35 15.91 2.07
C ILE A 162 -28.59 15.34 3.27
N ASP A 163 -28.90 14.09 3.63
CA ASP A 163 -28.27 13.37 4.72
C ASP A 163 -26.98 12.67 4.26
N PHE A 164 -26.05 12.50 5.22
CA PHE A 164 -24.81 11.77 5.00
C PHE A 164 -24.68 10.58 5.96
N ILE A 165 -24.22 9.44 5.42
CA ILE A 165 -23.62 8.32 6.17
C ILE A 165 -22.15 8.29 5.77
N ILE A 166 -21.25 8.48 6.73
CA ILE A 166 -19.79 8.47 6.51
C ILE A 166 -19.27 7.07 6.81
N CYS A 167 -18.53 6.49 5.85
CA CYS A 167 -17.77 5.24 5.98
C CYS A 167 -16.31 5.55 5.69
N ASP A 168 -15.56 5.93 6.70
CA ASP A 168 -14.19 6.43 6.56
C ASP A 168 -13.25 5.72 7.56
N HIS A 169 -11.95 5.72 7.27
CA HIS A 169 -10.92 5.12 8.11
C HIS A 169 -9.79 6.11 8.47
N HIS A 170 -9.86 7.32 7.99
CA HIS A 170 -8.91 8.38 8.34
C HIS A 170 -9.05 8.81 9.79
N VAL A 171 -7.96 9.31 10.36
CA VAL A 171 -7.97 9.83 11.75
C VAL A 171 -8.84 11.09 11.79
N PRO A 172 -9.87 11.12 12.65
CA PRO A 172 -10.73 12.29 12.79
C PRO A 172 -10.00 13.46 13.48
N ASP A 173 -10.49 14.66 13.25
CA ASP A 173 -10.14 15.83 14.04
C ASP A 173 -10.95 15.87 15.34
N GLU A 174 -10.76 16.89 16.19
CA GLU A 174 -11.50 17.04 17.46
C GLU A 174 -13.01 17.17 17.24
N ALA A 175 -13.41 17.87 16.17
CA ALA A 175 -14.81 18.06 15.81
C ALA A 175 -15.23 17.07 14.72
N MET A 176 -16.44 16.51 14.88
CA MET A 176 -17.03 15.58 13.90
C MET A 176 -18.00 16.31 12.97
N PRO A 177 -18.08 15.92 11.69
CA PRO A 177 -19.06 16.45 10.76
C PRO A 177 -20.50 16.10 11.19
N PRO A 178 -21.51 16.97 10.91
CA PRO A 178 -22.89 16.78 11.36
C PRO A 178 -23.68 15.78 10.48
N ALA A 179 -23.07 14.62 10.21
CA ALA A 179 -23.68 13.50 9.47
C ALA A 179 -24.73 12.76 10.34
N VAL A 180 -25.64 12.02 9.70
CA VAL A 180 -26.60 11.18 10.41
C VAL A 180 -25.93 10.01 11.11
N ALA A 181 -24.92 9.41 10.47
CA ALA A 181 -24.13 8.32 11.04
C ALA A 181 -22.68 8.43 10.56
N ILE A 182 -21.74 8.04 11.42
CA ILE A 182 -20.31 8.06 11.12
C ILE A 182 -19.70 6.70 11.50
N LEU A 183 -19.47 5.88 10.50
CA LEU A 183 -18.81 4.58 10.61
C LEU A 183 -17.31 4.80 10.41
N ASN A 184 -16.56 4.89 11.49
CA ASN A 184 -15.11 5.02 11.47
C ASN A 184 -14.51 4.38 12.73
N PRO A 185 -13.76 3.27 12.59
CA PRO A 185 -13.22 2.55 13.73
C PRO A 185 -12.16 3.35 14.52
N LYS A 186 -11.58 4.43 13.92
CA LYS A 186 -10.57 5.28 14.57
C LYS A 186 -11.17 6.43 15.39
N ARG A 187 -12.48 6.57 15.44
CA ARG A 187 -13.13 7.55 16.33
C ARG A 187 -12.75 7.27 17.78
N PRO A 188 -12.49 8.30 18.61
CA PRO A 188 -12.16 8.11 20.02
C PRO A 188 -13.27 7.41 20.84
N ASP A 189 -14.53 7.59 20.42
CA ASP A 189 -15.73 7.06 21.08
C ASP A 189 -16.24 5.75 20.45
N ASP A 190 -15.50 5.17 19.47
CA ASP A 190 -15.82 3.89 18.82
C ASP A 190 -15.16 2.72 19.56
N ARG A 191 -15.91 1.63 19.77
CA ARG A 191 -15.46 0.41 20.46
C ARG A 191 -15.18 -0.76 19.52
N TYR A 192 -15.20 -0.52 18.21
CA TYR A 192 -14.86 -1.55 17.23
C TYR A 192 -13.43 -2.06 17.48
N PRO A 193 -13.23 -3.38 17.66
CA PRO A 193 -11.94 -3.90 18.16
C PRO A 193 -10.79 -3.68 17.18
N PHE A 194 -11.06 -3.71 15.87
CA PHE A 194 -10.05 -3.58 14.83
C PHE A 194 -10.04 -2.18 14.19
N LYS A 195 -8.94 -1.44 14.36
CA LYS A 195 -8.84 -0.02 13.99
C LYS A 195 -8.27 0.24 12.59
N HIS A 196 -7.84 -0.80 11.88
CA HIS A 196 -7.03 -0.70 10.65
C HIS A 196 -7.77 -1.13 9.37
N LEU A 197 -9.11 -1.07 9.36
CA LEU A 197 -9.86 -1.27 8.12
C LEU A 197 -9.45 -0.22 7.09
N CYS A 198 -9.41 -0.59 5.80
CA CYS A 198 -9.40 0.37 4.69
C CYS A 198 -10.81 0.96 4.45
N GLY A 199 -10.94 2.01 3.66
CA GLY A 199 -12.23 2.64 3.36
C GLY A 199 -13.22 1.65 2.73
N CYS A 200 -12.77 0.83 1.77
CA CYS A 200 -13.57 -0.27 1.21
C CYS A 200 -13.97 -1.30 2.28
N GLY A 201 -13.09 -1.60 3.24
CA GLY A 201 -13.38 -2.46 4.37
C GLY A 201 -14.49 -1.90 5.26
N VAL A 202 -14.50 -0.60 5.54
CA VAL A 202 -15.59 0.05 6.30
C VAL A 202 -16.90 -0.02 5.50
N GLY A 203 -16.87 0.26 4.19
CA GLY A 203 -18.03 0.11 3.31
C GLY A 203 -18.56 -1.32 3.29
N PHE A 204 -17.67 -2.32 3.23
CA PHE A 204 -18.03 -3.74 3.35
C PHE A 204 -18.72 -4.05 4.68
N LYS A 205 -18.22 -3.53 5.81
CA LYS A 205 -18.84 -3.70 7.13
C LYS A 205 -20.23 -3.06 7.20
N PHE A 206 -20.42 -1.91 6.58
CA PHE A 206 -21.74 -1.29 6.47
C PHE A 206 -22.71 -2.19 5.68
N MET A 207 -22.30 -2.70 4.53
CA MET A 207 -23.14 -3.63 3.75
C MET A 207 -23.37 -4.95 4.50
N GLN A 208 -22.40 -5.43 5.28
CA GLN A 208 -22.57 -6.61 6.14
C GLN A 208 -23.61 -6.36 7.24
N GLY A 209 -23.59 -5.19 7.86
CA GLY A 209 -24.58 -4.79 8.89
C GLY A 209 -25.97 -4.70 8.28
N TRP A 210 -26.10 -4.00 7.17
CA TRP A 210 -27.35 -3.86 6.45
C TRP A 210 -27.93 -5.20 5.98
N ALA A 211 -27.10 -6.05 5.36
CA ALA A 211 -27.51 -7.38 4.93
C ALA A 211 -27.98 -8.26 6.09
N LYS A 212 -27.24 -8.25 7.21
CA LYS A 212 -27.61 -9.00 8.43
C LYS A 212 -28.95 -8.54 8.99
N ASN A 213 -29.18 -7.22 9.08
CA ASN A 213 -30.43 -6.65 9.57
C ASN A 213 -31.63 -7.03 8.69
N ASN A 214 -31.42 -7.13 7.38
CA ASN A 214 -32.49 -7.43 6.41
C ASN A 214 -32.60 -8.93 6.05
N GLY A 215 -31.91 -9.83 6.78
CA GLY A 215 -31.97 -11.27 6.56
C GLY A 215 -31.37 -11.72 5.21
N ILE A 216 -30.50 -10.90 4.62
CA ILE A 216 -29.83 -11.21 3.36
C ILE A 216 -28.64 -12.13 3.65
N PRO A 217 -28.53 -13.30 2.99
CA PRO A 217 -27.46 -14.24 3.26
C PRO A 217 -26.09 -13.68 2.84
N PHE A 218 -25.08 -13.91 3.68
CA PHE A 218 -23.71 -13.43 3.47
C PHE A 218 -23.11 -13.83 2.10
N SER A 219 -23.59 -14.93 1.51
CA SER A 219 -23.20 -15.39 0.16
C SER A 219 -23.53 -14.38 -0.95
N LYS A 220 -24.41 -13.40 -0.70
CA LYS A 220 -24.66 -12.31 -1.63
C LYS A 220 -23.62 -11.19 -1.56
N LEU A 221 -22.96 -11.03 -0.40
CA LEU A 221 -21.95 -10.00 -0.16
C LEU A 221 -20.52 -10.54 -0.37
N SER A 222 -20.25 -11.81 0.01
CA SER A 222 -18.91 -12.38 -0.06
C SER A 222 -18.23 -12.33 -1.45
N PRO A 223 -18.94 -12.37 -2.60
CA PRO A 223 -18.28 -12.21 -3.91
C PRO A 223 -17.56 -10.88 -4.09
N PHE A 224 -17.93 -9.84 -3.34
CA PHE A 224 -17.32 -8.50 -3.42
C PHE A 224 -16.05 -8.36 -2.53
N LEU A 225 -15.59 -9.43 -1.89
CA LEU A 225 -14.33 -9.44 -1.15
C LEU A 225 -13.10 -9.22 -2.06
N ASP A 226 -13.24 -9.45 -3.37
CA ASP A 226 -12.21 -9.11 -4.35
C ASP A 226 -11.87 -7.62 -4.36
N PHE A 227 -12.88 -6.73 -4.25
CA PHE A 227 -12.66 -5.29 -4.08
C PHE A 227 -11.93 -4.97 -2.78
N CYS A 228 -12.30 -5.64 -1.67
CA CYS A 228 -11.60 -5.45 -0.40
C CYS A 228 -10.12 -5.84 -0.49
N ALA A 229 -9.79 -6.96 -1.17
CA ALA A 229 -8.39 -7.37 -1.34
C ALA A 229 -7.59 -6.36 -2.18
N VAL A 230 -8.22 -5.78 -3.22
CA VAL A 230 -7.59 -4.74 -4.06
C VAL A 230 -7.35 -3.47 -3.24
N SER A 231 -8.32 -3.03 -2.46
CA SER A 231 -8.21 -1.89 -1.56
C SER A 231 -7.11 -2.10 -0.50
N ILE A 232 -7.16 -3.20 0.26
CA ILE A 232 -6.19 -3.52 1.31
C ILE A 232 -4.75 -3.50 0.77
N ALA A 233 -4.54 -4.03 -0.44
CA ALA A 233 -3.23 -4.05 -1.08
C ALA A 233 -2.76 -2.67 -1.53
N ALA A 234 -3.66 -1.83 -2.04
CA ALA A 234 -3.32 -0.54 -2.61
C ALA A 234 -3.18 0.58 -1.57
N ASP A 235 -4.00 0.55 -0.52
CA ASP A 235 -3.96 1.50 0.59
C ASP A 235 -2.90 1.13 1.65
N LEU A 236 -2.24 -0.02 1.48
CA LEU A 236 -1.15 -0.48 2.34
C LEU A 236 -1.54 -0.57 3.82
N VAL A 237 -2.79 -0.90 4.12
CA VAL A 237 -3.23 -1.15 5.50
C VAL A 237 -2.71 -2.48 6.04
N PRO A 238 -2.55 -2.63 7.38
CA PRO A 238 -2.09 -3.87 8.00
C PRO A 238 -2.85 -5.13 7.56
N VAL A 239 -2.12 -6.18 7.10
CA VAL A 239 -2.70 -7.47 6.67
C VAL A 239 -2.77 -8.43 7.84
N VAL A 240 -3.44 -8.00 8.89
CA VAL A 240 -3.65 -8.75 10.14
C VAL A 240 -5.13 -8.84 10.46
N GLU A 241 -5.51 -9.68 11.39
CA GLU A 241 -6.87 -9.85 11.89
C GLU A 241 -7.95 -9.82 10.79
N GLU A 242 -8.86 -8.85 10.80
CA GLU A 242 -10.00 -8.79 9.89
C GLU A 242 -9.58 -8.46 8.44
N ASN A 243 -8.60 -7.58 8.26
CA ASN A 243 -8.03 -7.31 6.93
C ASN A 243 -7.40 -8.58 6.33
N ARG A 244 -6.75 -9.42 7.16
CA ARG A 244 -6.21 -10.70 6.68
C ARG A 244 -7.31 -11.65 6.21
N ILE A 245 -8.43 -11.73 6.94
CA ILE A 245 -9.58 -12.55 6.52
C ILE A 245 -10.11 -12.05 5.17
N MET A 246 -10.36 -10.74 5.05
CA MET A 246 -10.87 -10.15 3.81
C MET A 246 -9.89 -10.30 2.65
N ALA A 247 -8.60 -10.05 2.87
CA ALA A 247 -7.54 -10.22 1.87
C ALA A 247 -7.40 -11.68 1.42
N TYR A 248 -7.46 -12.65 2.35
CA TYR A 248 -7.36 -14.08 2.04
C TYR A 248 -8.50 -14.55 1.11
N TYR A 249 -9.74 -14.22 1.46
CA TYR A 249 -10.90 -14.62 0.66
C TYR A 249 -11.04 -13.79 -0.62
N GLY A 250 -10.72 -12.49 -0.56
CA GLY A 250 -10.73 -11.63 -1.73
C GLY A 250 -9.66 -12.03 -2.75
N LEU A 251 -8.44 -12.38 -2.30
CA LEU A 251 -7.39 -12.90 -3.18
C LEU A 251 -7.79 -14.24 -3.80
N LYS A 252 -8.44 -15.11 -3.03
CA LYS A 252 -9.01 -16.37 -3.56
C LYS A 252 -10.07 -16.08 -4.62
N GLN A 253 -10.96 -15.11 -4.38
CA GLN A 253 -11.99 -14.69 -5.33
C GLN A 253 -11.35 -14.14 -6.62
N LEU A 254 -10.35 -13.27 -6.51
CA LEU A 254 -9.58 -12.73 -7.65
C LEU A 254 -8.93 -13.81 -8.51
N ASN A 255 -8.42 -14.87 -7.88
CA ASN A 255 -7.77 -15.98 -8.58
C ASN A 255 -8.75 -16.99 -9.19
N GLN A 256 -9.99 -17.05 -8.72
CA GLN A 256 -10.98 -18.05 -9.16
C GLN A 256 -12.07 -17.47 -10.05
N ASN A 257 -12.70 -16.38 -9.59
CA ASN A 257 -13.85 -15.78 -10.28
C ASN A 257 -13.95 -14.28 -9.94
N PRO A 258 -13.03 -13.43 -10.42
CA PRO A 258 -13.03 -11.99 -10.14
C PRO A 258 -14.26 -11.30 -10.75
N SER A 259 -14.67 -10.18 -10.16
CA SER A 259 -15.63 -9.24 -10.76
C SER A 259 -15.19 -8.84 -12.16
N LEU A 260 -16.13 -8.62 -13.09
CA LEU A 260 -15.81 -8.47 -14.52
C LEU A 260 -14.82 -7.33 -14.81
N GLY A 261 -14.96 -6.19 -14.13
CA GLY A 261 -14.01 -5.08 -14.27
C GLY A 261 -12.60 -5.45 -13.79
N LEU A 262 -12.48 -6.15 -12.64
CA LEU A 262 -11.19 -6.64 -12.15
C LEU A 262 -10.60 -7.73 -13.07
N LYS A 263 -11.45 -8.60 -13.61
CA LYS A 263 -11.03 -9.60 -14.62
C LYS A 263 -10.43 -8.92 -15.86
N ALA A 264 -11.04 -7.86 -16.34
CA ALA A 264 -10.54 -7.10 -17.49
C ALA A 264 -9.18 -6.43 -17.18
N ILE A 265 -9.02 -5.84 -15.99
CA ILE A 265 -7.72 -5.27 -15.57
C ILE A 265 -6.65 -6.37 -15.46
N ILE A 266 -6.97 -7.52 -14.87
CA ILE A 266 -6.05 -8.67 -14.76
C ILE A 266 -5.58 -9.11 -16.16
N GLU A 267 -6.45 -9.11 -17.15
CA GLU A 267 -6.09 -9.48 -18.53
C GLU A 267 -5.14 -8.46 -19.17
N VAL A 268 -5.44 -7.17 -19.09
CA VAL A 268 -4.55 -6.12 -19.65
C VAL A 268 -3.21 -6.02 -18.91
N CYS A 269 -3.15 -6.48 -17.65
CA CYS A 269 -1.92 -6.64 -16.91
C CYS A 269 -1.08 -7.85 -17.37
N ASN A 270 -1.57 -8.72 -18.26
CA ASN A 270 -0.98 -10.02 -18.62
C ASN A 270 -0.80 -10.94 -17.38
N LEU A 271 -1.79 -10.95 -16.48
CA LEU A 271 -1.80 -11.73 -15.23
C LEU A 271 -2.79 -12.89 -15.26
N ALA A 272 -3.63 -13.03 -16.27
CA ALA A 272 -4.73 -14.01 -16.34
C ALA A 272 -4.30 -15.48 -16.14
N ASN A 273 -3.04 -15.82 -16.45
CA ASN A 273 -2.51 -17.18 -16.35
C ASN A 273 -1.55 -17.37 -15.15
N ARG A 274 -1.60 -16.47 -14.16
CA ARG A 274 -0.73 -16.50 -12.97
C ARG A 274 -1.58 -16.46 -11.72
N GLU A 275 -1.06 -17.07 -10.65
CA GLU A 275 -1.62 -16.88 -9.32
C GLU A 275 -1.26 -15.46 -8.85
N LEU A 276 -2.29 -14.67 -8.57
CA LEU A 276 -2.13 -13.31 -8.07
C LEU A 276 -1.75 -13.33 -6.59
N SER A 277 -0.86 -12.42 -6.22
CA SER A 277 -0.51 -12.08 -4.84
C SER A 277 -0.89 -10.62 -4.54
N MET A 278 -0.81 -10.22 -3.27
CA MET A 278 -1.02 -8.81 -2.88
C MET A 278 -0.02 -7.87 -3.57
N SER A 279 1.18 -8.36 -3.88
CA SER A 279 2.20 -7.60 -4.60
C SER A 279 1.77 -7.27 -6.03
N GLU A 280 1.24 -8.25 -6.80
CA GLU A 280 0.70 -7.97 -8.14
C GLU A 280 -0.47 -6.99 -8.09
N ILE A 281 -1.31 -7.08 -7.06
CA ILE A 281 -2.41 -6.12 -6.88
C ILE A 281 -1.84 -4.71 -6.65
N CYS A 282 -0.95 -4.56 -5.68
CA CYS A 282 -0.37 -3.27 -5.30
C CYS A 282 0.41 -2.61 -6.45
N PHE A 283 1.24 -3.37 -7.17
CA PHE A 283 2.18 -2.80 -8.15
C PHE A 283 1.72 -2.89 -9.60
N ARG A 284 0.67 -3.65 -9.92
CA ARG A 284 0.21 -3.83 -11.29
C ARG A 284 -1.25 -3.48 -11.49
N ILE A 285 -2.16 -3.90 -10.61
CA ILE A 285 -3.60 -3.61 -10.71
C ILE A 285 -3.89 -2.20 -10.16
N GLY A 286 -3.48 -1.91 -8.94
CA GLY A 286 -3.72 -0.62 -8.28
C GLY A 286 -3.26 0.61 -9.09
N PRO A 287 -2.03 0.63 -9.65
CA PRO A 287 -1.57 1.74 -10.47
C PRO A 287 -2.44 2.06 -11.69
N ARG A 288 -3.11 1.06 -12.28
CA ARG A 288 -4.05 1.27 -13.38
C ARG A 288 -5.33 1.93 -12.92
N ILE A 289 -5.92 1.44 -11.83
CA ILE A 289 -7.12 2.08 -11.23
C ILE A 289 -6.81 3.53 -10.85
N ASN A 290 -5.64 3.79 -10.25
CA ASN A 290 -5.20 5.14 -9.90
C ASN A 290 -4.90 6.04 -11.12
N ALA A 291 -4.59 5.45 -12.28
CA ALA A 291 -4.14 6.23 -13.43
C ALA A 291 -5.23 7.16 -13.96
N SER A 292 -6.50 6.74 -14.00
CA SER A 292 -7.60 7.58 -14.47
C SER A 292 -7.72 8.86 -13.62
N GLY A 293 -7.72 8.75 -12.29
CA GLY A 293 -7.78 9.89 -11.37
C GLY A 293 -6.52 10.78 -11.35
N ARG A 294 -5.40 10.30 -11.92
CA ARG A 294 -4.15 11.08 -12.07
C ARG A 294 -4.03 11.78 -13.41
N MET A 295 -4.65 11.23 -14.45
CA MET A 295 -4.52 11.71 -15.82
C MET A 295 -5.76 12.50 -16.28
N GLU A 296 -6.96 12.03 -15.88
CA GLU A 296 -8.24 12.58 -16.33
C GLU A 296 -9.28 12.58 -15.20
N ASN A 297 -10.09 11.52 -15.08
CA ASN A 297 -11.20 11.44 -14.14
C ASN A 297 -11.30 10.06 -13.47
N GLY A 298 -11.27 10.03 -12.14
CA GLY A 298 -11.40 8.80 -11.35
C GLY A 298 -12.71 8.04 -11.56
N ARG A 299 -13.75 8.71 -12.07
CA ARG A 299 -15.03 8.09 -12.39
C ARG A 299 -14.90 6.93 -13.39
N GLU A 300 -13.99 7.02 -14.36
CA GLU A 300 -13.77 5.96 -15.36
C GLU A 300 -13.32 4.63 -14.72
N SER A 301 -12.55 4.69 -13.63
CA SER A 301 -12.19 3.49 -12.87
C SER A 301 -13.42 2.85 -12.23
N VAL A 302 -14.33 3.62 -11.65
CA VAL A 302 -15.58 3.07 -11.10
C VAL A 302 -16.46 2.51 -12.22
N GLU A 303 -16.58 3.21 -13.36
CA GLU A 303 -17.33 2.71 -14.53
C GLU A 303 -16.83 1.37 -15.04
N LEU A 304 -15.51 1.14 -15.01
CA LEU A 304 -14.93 -0.17 -15.30
C LEU A 304 -15.29 -1.20 -14.22
N LEU A 305 -15.11 -0.86 -12.93
CA LEU A 305 -15.30 -1.79 -11.82
C LEU A 305 -16.77 -2.23 -11.66
N VAL A 306 -17.73 -1.37 -12.01
CA VAL A 306 -19.16 -1.69 -11.92
C VAL A 306 -19.73 -2.34 -13.19
N GLU A 307 -18.97 -2.41 -14.27
CA GLU A 307 -19.41 -2.95 -15.56
C GLU A 307 -19.90 -4.40 -15.44
N ASN A 308 -20.98 -4.73 -16.17
CA ASN A 308 -21.60 -6.05 -16.16
C ASN A 308 -21.48 -6.78 -17.51
N ASP A 309 -20.93 -6.14 -18.52
CA ASP A 309 -20.56 -6.75 -19.80
C ASP A 309 -19.03 -6.83 -19.92
N TYR A 310 -18.51 -8.03 -20.22
CA TYR A 310 -17.06 -8.24 -20.25
C TYR A 310 -16.37 -7.55 -21.43
N ALA A 311 -17.01 -7.46 -22.59
CA ALA A 311 -16.41 -6.80 -23.75
C ALA A 311 -16.26 -5.30 -23.48
N ASN A 312 -17.28 -4.67 -22.91
CA ASN A 312 -17.23 -3.28 -22.48
C ASN A 312 -16.18 -3.06 -21.37
N ALA A 313 -16.13 -3.97 -20.39
CA ALA A 313 -15.12 -3.91 -19.33
C ALA A 313 -13.69 -3.99 -19.90
N LEU A 314 -13.45 -4.85 -20.88
CA LEU A 314 -12.14 -4.99 -21.52
C LEU A 314 -11.74 -3.74 -22.32
N GLU A 315 -12.67 -3.10 -23.02
CA GLU A 315 -12.44 -1.84 -23.71
C GLU A 315 -12.05 -0.73 -22.72
N LYS A 316 -12.83 -0.55 -21.65
CA LYS A 316 -12.51 0.41 -20.58
C LYS A 316 -11.17 0.11 -19.91
N ALA A 317 -10.86 -1.17 -19.65
CA ALA A 317 -9.58 -1.56 -19.05
C ALA A 317 -8.38 -1.22 -19.95
N ARG A 318 -8.51 -1.38 -21.28
CA ARG A 318 -7.47 -0.97 -22.24
C ARG A 318 -7.27 0.54 -22.24
N HIS A 319 -8.35 1.32 -22.14
CA HIS A 319 -8.26 2.77 -22.06
C HIS A 319 -7.54 3.23 -20.78
N ILE A 320 -7.90 2.67 -19.65
CA ILE A 320 -7.20 2.94 -18.37
C ILE A 320 -5.73 2.49 -18.41
N ASP A 321 -5.40 1.38 -19.09
CA ASP A 321 -4.02 0.95 -19.29
C ASP A 321 -3.20 1.96 -20.11
N GLN A 322 -3.80 2.62 -21.11
CA GLN A 322 -3.17 3.70 -21.86
C GLN A 322 -2.83 4.90 -20.95
N TYR A 323 -3.73 5.30 -20.06
CA TYR A 323 -3.43 6.33 -19.04
C TYR A 323 -2.27 5.92 -18.14
N ASN A 324 -2.23 4.66 -17.73
CA ASN A 324 -1.14 4.17 -16.91
C ASN A 324 0.21 4.17 -17.64
N GLU A 325 0.26 3.84 -18.93
CA GLU A 325 1.49 3.95 -19.73
C GLU A 325 1.92 5.42 -19.89
N GLN A 326 1.01 6.33 -20.23
CA GLN A 326 1.29 7.77 -20.29
C GLN A 326 1.81 8.30 -18.95
N ARG A 327 1.19 7.90 -17.84
CA ARG A 327 1.65 8.26 -16.49
C ARG A 327 3.08 7.77 -16.23
N LYS A 328 3.42 6.53 -16.66
CA LYS A 328 4.79 5.99 -16.50
C LYS A 328 5.83 6.77 -17.31
N ASP A 329 5.49 7.18 -18.53
CA ASP A 329 6.39 7.97 -19.38
C ASP A 329 6.67 9.34 -18.74
N ILE A 330 5.62 10.03 -18.27
CA ILE A 330 5.73 11.30 -17.55
C ILE A 330 6.54 11.13 -16.26
N ASP A 331 6.25 10.08 -15.47
CA ASP A 331 6.96 9.76 -14.23
C ASP A 331 8.47 9.53 -14.49
N LYS A 332 8.79 8.77 -15.52
CA LYS A 332 10.19 8.54 -15.93
C LYS A 332 10.88 9.85 -16.28
N GLN A 333 10.28 10.64 -17.16
CA GLN A 333 10.84 11.93 -17.60
C GLN A 333 11.06 12.87 -16.41
N MET A 334 10.03 13.09 -15.59
CA MET A 334 10.11 13.96 -14.40
C MET A 334 11.16 13.47 -13.40
N THR A 335 11.27 12.15 -13.21
CA THR A 335 12.28 11.57 -12.30
C THR A 335 13.71 11.78 -12.85
N GLU A 336 13.93 11.63 -14.14
CA GLU A 336 15.23 11.91 -14.78
C GLU A 336 15.62 13.40 -14.63
N GLU A 337 14.69 14.33 -14.91
CA GLU A 337 14.89 15.77 -14.71
C GLU A 337 15.20 16.10 -13.24
N ALA A 338 14.42 15.55 -12.30
CA ALA A 338 14.62 15.74 -10.88
C ALA A 338 15.99 15.22 -10.39
N ASN A 339 16.42 14.05 -10.86
CA ASN A 339 17.74 13.50 -10.55
C ASN A 339 18.88 14.39 -11.06
N LEU A 340 18.74 15.01 -12.25
CA LEU A 340 19.72 15.96 -12.76
C LEU A 340 19.81 17.23 -11.91
N ILE A 341 18.69 17.70 -11.37
CA ILE A 341 18.67 18.84 -10.45
C ILE A 341 19.35 18.48 -9.12
N VAL A 342 18.98 17.32 -8.53
CA VAL A 342 19.60 16.87 -7.26
C VAL A 342 21.10 16.68 -7.41
N SER A 343 21.57 16.02 -8.47
CA SER A 343 23.01 15.79 -8.69
C SER A 343 23.81 17.10 -8.79
N LYS A 344 23.25 18.15 -9.40
CA LYS A 344 23.87 19.48 -9.45
C LYS A 344 23.91 20.15 -8.06
N LEU A 345 22.85 20.01 -7.27
CA LEU A 345 22.80 20.57 -5.91
C LEU A 345 23.79 19.87 -4.97
N GLU A 346 23.94 18.56 -5.07
CA GLU A 346 24.86 17.73 -4.29
C GLU A 346 26.33 18.12 -4.49
N THR A 347 26.71 18.56 -5.68
CA THR A 347 28.08 19.06 -5.95
C THR A 347 28.39 20.36 -5.19
N GLN A 348 27.36 21.08 -4.73
CA GLN A 348 27.51 22.36 -4.01
C GLN A 348 27.48 22.20 -2.49
N LYS A 349 26.52 21.43 -1.96
CA LYS A 349 26.37 21.16 -0.53
C LYS A 349 25.46 19.97 -0.30
N HIS A 350 25.87 19.05 0.57
CA HIS A 350 24.99 17.97 1.06
C HIS A 350 23.79 18.57 1.80
N GLN A 351 22.57 18.13 1.49
CA GLN A 351 21.33 18.61 2.10
C GLN A 351 20.62 17.46 2.80
N SER A 352 20.07 17.69 3.99
CA SER A 352 19.33 16.70 4.78
C SER A 352 17.93 16.41 4.24
N SER A 353 17.43 17.25 3.31
CA SER A 353 16.13 17.10 2.65
C SER A 353 16.21 17.50 1.19
N ILE A 354 15.23 17.10 0.39
CA ILE A 354 15.10 17.45 -1.02
C ILE A 354 13.82 18.27 -1.20
N VAL A 355 13.94 19.50 -1.72
CA VAL A 355 12.81 20.33 -2.13
C VAL A 355 13.04 20.77 -3.57
N LEU A 356 12.24 20.22 -4.48
CA LEU A 356 12.31 20.51 -5.92
C LEU A 356 11.00 21.12 -6.42
N TYR A 357 11.10 21.92 -7.46
CA TYR A 357 9.95 22.51 -8.12
C TYR A 357 10.25 22.80 -9.59
N ASP A 358 9.23 22.61 -10.41
CA ASP A 358 9.23 23.00 -11.83
C ASP A 358 7.80 23.32 -12.27
N GLU A 359 7.63 24.36 -13.08
CA GLU A 359 6.32 24.82 -13.53
C GLU A 359 5.64 23.87 -14.53
N ASN A 360 6.41 23.02 -15.21
CA ASN A 360 5.93 22.10 -16.24
C ASN A 360 5.60 20.70 -15.71
N TRP A 361 5.91 20.39 -14.46
CA TRP A 361 5.65 19.08 -13.89
C TRP A 361 4.16 18.82 -13.69
N LYS A 362 3.73 17.58 -13.90
CA LYS A 362 2.33 17.18 -13.78
C LYS A 362 1.92 16.98 -12.31
N LYS A 363 0.89 17.74 -11.86
CA LYS A 363 0.34 17.70 -10.49
C LYS A 363 -0.02 16.27 -10.04
N GLY A 364 -0.62 15.44 -10.93
CA GLY A 364 -0.99 14.05 -10.63
C GLY A 364 0.20 13.10 -10.43
N VAL A 365 1.45 13.51 -10.80
CA VAL A 365 2.66 12.67 -10.81
C VAL A 365 3.70 13.10 -9.78
N VAL A 366 3.70 14.37 -9.32
CA VAL A 366 4.70 14.89 -8.36
C VAL A 366 4.86 14.01 -7.10
N GLY A 367 3.78 13.40 -6.61
CA GLY A 367 3.84 12.51 -5.45
C GLY A 367 4.55 11.18 -5.73
N ILE A 368 4.53 10.70 -6.98
CA ILE A 368 5.27 9.50 -7.39
C ILE A 368 6.75 9.83 -7.49
N VAL A 369 7.08 10.96 -8.10
CA VAL A 369 8.47 11.45 -8.20
C VAL A 369 9.05 11.69 -6.81
N ALA A 370 8.29 12.29 -5.88
CA ALA A 370 8.73 12.46 -4.49
C ALA A 370 9.06 11.11 -3.83
N SER A 371 8.22 10.08 -4.01
CA SER A 371 8.50 8.74 -3.49
C SER A 371 9.79 8.15 -4.07
N ARG A 372 9.98 8.24 -5.39
CA ARG A 372 11.21 7.72 -6.06
C ARG A 372 12.48 8.41 -5.57
N LEU A 373 12.44 9.74 -5.43
CA LEU A 373 13.58 10.49 -4.90
C LEU A 373 13.87 10.12 -3.44
N THR A 374 12.82 9.95 -2.63
CA THR A 374 12.98 9.46 -1.25
C THR A 374 13.61 8.07 -1.22
N GLU A 375 13.22 7.16 -2.11
CA GLU A 375 13.81 5.82 -2.24
C GLU A 375 15.27 5.87 -2.72
N ILE A 376 15.60 6.73 -3.68
CA ILE A 376 16.95 6.82 -4.27
C ILE A 376 17.94 7.47 -3.28
N TYR A 377 17.55 8.58 -2.67
CA TYR A 377 18.44 9.41 -1.84
C TYR A 377 18.27 9.19 -0.33
N TYR A 378 17.23 8.50 0.06
CA TYR A 378 16.81 8.24 1.45
C TYR A 378 16.76 9.51 2.31
N ARG A 379 15.98 10.51 1.85
CA ARG A 379 15.78 11.81 2.50
C ARG A 379 14.33 12.25 2.41
N PRO A 380 13.81 12.99 3.42
CA PRO A 380 12.52 13.65 3.30
C PRO A 380 12.49 14.53 2.06
N THR A 381 11.50 14.31 1.19
CA THR A 381 11.45 14.92 -0.15
C THR A 381 10.12 15.62 -0.38
N VAL A 382 10.17 16.84 -0.91
CA VAL A 382 9.02 17.63 -1.37
C VAL A 382 9.20 17.93 -2.85
N VAL A 383 8.17 17.63 -3.66
CA VAL A 383 8.13 17.96 -5.09
C VAL A 383 6.90 18.80 -5.37
N LEU A 384 7.11 19.98 -5.98
CA LEU A 384 6.11 20.98 -6.25
C LEU A 384 5.97 21.24 -7.75
N THR A 385 4.78 21.65 -8.17
CA THR A 385 4.52 22.15 -9.52
C THR A 385 3.63 23.39 -9.47
N ARG A 386 3.60 24.14 -10.55
CA ARG A 386 2.82 25.36 -10.65
C ARG A 386 1.33 25.08 -10.90
N ASP A 387 0.48 25.84 -10.24
CA ASP A 387 -0.97 25.81 -10.38
C ASP A 387 -1.48 27.26 -10.36
N GLY A 388 -1.45 27.95 -11.49
CA GLY A 388 -1.67 29.40 -11.58
C GLY A 388 -0.57 30.19 -10.86
N ASP A 389 -0.96 30.99 -9.87
CA ASP A 389 -0.04 31.74 -9.01
C ASP A 389 0.42 30.94 -7.76
N LEU A 390 -0.03 29.68 -7.67
CA LEU A 390 0.26 28.79 -6.56
C LEU A 390 1.24 27.70 -6.95
N ALA A 391 1.86 27.11 -5.95
CA ALA A 391 2.58 25.86 -6.03
C ALA A 391 1.77 24.79 -5.29
N SER A 392 1.52 23.68 -5.96
CA SER A 392 0.92 22.48 -5.37
C SER A 392 1.91 21.34 -5.41
N GLY A 393 1.97 20.53 -4.36
CA GLY A 393 2.91 19.42 -4.36
C GLY A 393 2.66 18.35 -3.32
N SER A 394 3.61 17.44 -3.26
CA SER A 394 3.55 16.29 -2.39
C SER A 394 4.88 16.07 -1.70
N ALA A 395 4.82 15.68 -0.43
CA ALA A 395 5.96 15.30 0.38
C ALA A 395 5.96 13.80 0.67
N ARG A 396 7.15 13.24 0.79
CA ARG A 396 7.39 11.85 1.21
C ARG A 396 8.50 11.81 2.24
N SER A 397 8.43 10.83 3.13
CA SER A 397 9.36 10.70 4.25
C SER A 397 10.15 9.40 4.22
N VAL A 398 11.25 9.39 4.95
CA VAL A 398 12.01 8.20 5.32
C VAL A 398 11.41 7.56 6.58
N ALA A 399 11.78 6.32 6.87
CA ALA A 399 11.29 5.60 8.03
C ALA A 399 11.58 6.37 9.35
N GLY A 400 10.55 6.50 10.18
CA GLY A 400 10.63 7.12 11.50
C GLY A 400 10.62 8.66 11.53
N PHE A 401 10.72 9.36 10.39
CA PHE A 401 10.65 10.82 10.36
C PHE A 401 9.24 11.30 10.00
N ASP A 402 8.72 12.28 10.74
CA ASP A 402 7.38 12.85 10.51
C ASP A 402 7.45 14.06 9.55
N VAL A 403 7.19 13.80 8.25
CA VAL A 403 7.17 14.86 7.23
C VAL A 403 5.97 15.81 7.38
N TYR A 404 4.86 15.33 7.96
CA TYR A 404 3.70 16.18 8.22
C TYR A 404 4.03 17.23 9.27
N ALA A 405 4.72 16.86 10.35
CA ALA A 405 5.20 17.82 11.35
C ALA A 405 6.17 18.86 10.74
N ALA A 406 7.06 18.41 9.84
CA ALA A 406 7.96 19.33 9.12
C ALA A 406 7.21 20.32 8.22
N ILE A 407 6.17 19.89 7.51
CA ILE A 407 5.31 20.79 6.72
C ILE A 407 4.53 21.72 7.64
N LYS A 408 3.96 21.21 8.73
CA LYS A 408 3.20 22.00 9.71
C LYS A 408 4.04 23.10 10.36
N SER A 409 5.35 22.92 10.51
CA SER A 409 6.25 23.97 11.00
C SER A 409 6.32 25.18 10.07
N CYS A 410 6.04 24.98 8.78
CA CYS A 410 6.00 26.02 7.75
C CYS A 410 4.60 26.60 7.51
N ARG A 411 3.62 26.33 8.39
CA ARG A 411 2.18 26.63 8.19
C ARG A 411 1.87 28.07 7.78
N ASP A 412 2.66 29.05 8.23
CA ASP A 412 2.45 30.49 7.94
C ASP A 412 2.68 30.83 6.45
N LEU A 413 3.34 29.95 5.69
CA LEU A 413 3.53 30.05 4.24
C LEU A 413 2.50 29.23 3.45
N LEU A 414 1.74 28.37 4.11
CA LEU A 414 0.87 27.40 3.44
C LEU A 414 -0.57 27.89 3.39
N LEU A 415 -1.17 27.79 2.22
CA LEU A 415 -2.59 28.05 2.02
C LEU A 415 -3.43 26.83 2.39
N ASN A 416 -2.90 25.62 2.11
CA ASN A 416 -3.51 24.36 2.48
C ASN A 416 -2.42 23.29 2.67
N PHE A 417 -2.60 22.39 3.61
CA PHE A 417 -1.78 21.20 3.77
C PHE A 417 -2.55 20.10 4.51
N GLY A 418 -2.20 18.85 4.24
CA GLY A 418 -2.81 17.68 4.88
C GLY A 418 -2.00 16.42 4.60
N GLY A 419 -2.16 15.41 5.44
CA GLY A 419 -1.45 14.15 5.28
C GLY A 419 -1.20 13.45 6.60
N HIS A 420 -0.21 12.57 6.57
CA HIS A 420 0.22 11.73 7.68
C HIS A 420 1.75 11.73 7.78
N THR A 421 2.30 11.02 8.76
CA THR A 421 3.74 10.94 9.06
C THR A 421 4.63 10.70 7.83
N TYR A 422 4.21 9.87 6.87
CA TYR A 422 5.05 9.47 5.73
C TYR A 422 4.70 10.12 4.40
N ALA A 423 3.55 10.78 4.31
CA ALA A 423 3.11 11.43 3.08
C ALA A 423 2.20 12.62 3.40
N ALA A 424 2.43 13.75 2.73
CA ALA A 424 1.58 14.91 2.85
C ALA A 424 1.45 15.67 1.53
N GLY A 425 0.32 16.35 1.36
CA GLY A 425 0.09 17.32 0.30
C GLY A 425 0.19 18.75 0.85
N LEU A 426 0.58 19.69 0.00
CA LEU A 426 0.67 21.11 0.39
C LEU A 426 0.42 22.02 -0.80
N THR A 427 -0.05 23.23 -0.48
CA THR A 427 -0.22 24.33 -1.43
C THR A 427 0.26 25.63 -0.80
N LEU A 428 1.08 26.40 -1.55
CA LEU A 428 1.63 27.69 -1.12
C LEU A 428 1.69 28.64 -2.32
N ARG A 429 2.04 29.91 -2.08
CA ARG A 429 2.31 30.84 -3.18
C ARG A 429 3.61 30.47 -3.88
N TRP A 430 3.64 30.60 -5.21
CA TRP A 430 4.84 30.28 -6.00
C TRP A 430 6.08 31.03 -5.54
N ASP A 431 5.94 32.30 -5.21
CA ASP A 431 7.05 33.17 -4.77
C ASP A 431 7.57 32.82 -3.36
N ASP A 432 6.80 32.08 -2.56
CA ASP A 432 7.20 31.66 -1.21
C ASP A 432 8.03 30.37 -1.18
N ILE A 433 8.21 29.68 -2.33
CA ILE A 433 8.97 28.41 -2.41
C ILE A 433 10.38 28.55 -1.82
N PRO A 434 11.20 29.58 -2.14
CA PRO A 434 12.55 29.68 -1.60
C PRO A 434 12.57 29.75 -0.07
N LYS A 435 11.64 30.50 0.53
CA LYS A 435 11.50 30.62 1.98
C LYS A 435 11.03 29.30 2.61
N PHE A 436 10.04 28.65 2.00
CA PHE A 436 9.57 27.33 2.41
C PHE A 436 10.72 26.31 2.41
N LYS A 437 11.49 26.25 1.32
CA LYS A 437 12.65 25.35 1.19
C LYS A 437 13.65 25.54 2.35
N THR A 438 13.97 26.77 2.70
CA THR A 438 14.91 27.08 3.78
C THR A 438 14.37 26.62 5.14
N LEU A 439 13.11 26.93 5.47
CA LEU A 439 12.50 26.55 6.74
C LEU A 439 12.31 25.03 6.86
N PHE A 440 11.85 24.40 5.79
CA PHE A 440 11.68 22.94 5.76
C PHE A 440 13.01 22.21 5.97
N GLN A 441 14.07 22.66 5.28
CA GLN A 441 15.41 22.07 5.43
C GLN A 441 15.94 22.26 6.84
N GLN A 442 15.81 23.45 7.42
CA GLN A 442 16.21 23.73 8.79
C GLN A 442 15.48 22.79 9.78
N TYR A 443 14.17 22.65 9.65
CA TYR A 443 13.40 21.75 10.51
C TYR A 443 13.89 20.30 10.39
N VAL A 444 14.14 19.81 9.16
CA VAL A 444 14.68 18.46 8.95
C VAL A 444 16.05 18.30 9.60
N GLU A 445 16.98 19.25 9.43
CA GLU A 445 18.31 19.21 10.03
C GLU A 445 18.28 19.18 11.57
N GLU A 446 17.31 19.86 12.18
CA GLU A 446 17.15 19.91 13.64
C GLU A 446 16.47 18.67 14.25
N HIS A 447 15.69 17.92 13.45
CA HIS A 447 14.80 16.87 13.99
C HIS A 447 15.04 15.46 13.41
N ILE A 448 15.85 15.32 12.34
CA ILE A 448 16.16 14.00 11.80
C ILE A 448 17.21 13.31 12.66
N ALA A 449 16.91 12.12 13.14
CA ALA A 449 17.87 11.32 13.90
C ALA A 449 18.88 10.63 12.96
N PRO A 450 20.13 10.37 13.41
CA PRO A 450 21.12 9.67 12.58
C PRO A 450 20.64 8.34 12.03
N GLU A 451 19.85 7.59 12.80
CA GLU A 451 19.29 6.29 12.40
C GLU A 451 18.26 6.40 11.26
N GLN A 452 17.71 7.61 11.03
CA GLN A 452 16.76 7.90 9.97
C GLN A 452 17.43 8.35 8.66
N THR A 453 18.76 8.44 8.64
CA THR A 453 19.53 8.85 7.45
C THR A 453 20.04 7.67 6.62
N GLU A 454 19.91 6.44 7.13
CA GLU A 454 20.30 5.21 6.45
C GLU A 454 19.11 4.24 6.35
N ALA A 455 18.91 3.69 5.16
CA ALA A 455 17.90 2.67 4.96
C ALA A 455 18.24 1.40 5.74
N THR A 456 17.30 0.91 6.52
CA THR A 456 17.47 -0.33 7.31
C THR A 456 16.73 -1.49 6.66
N LEU A 457 17.42 -2.62 6.47
CA LEU A 457 16.81 -3.88 6.04
C LEU A 457 16.71 -4.82 7.25
N HIS A 458 15.47 -5.13 7.63
CA HIS A 458 15.22 -6.10 8.70
C HIS A 458 15.36 -7.52 8.19
N ILE A 459 16.22 -8.31 8.86
CA ILE A 459 16.44 -9.73 8.55
C ILE A 459 15.64 -10.56 9.55
N ASP A 460 14.71 -11.36 9.06
CA ASP A 460 13.84 -12.19 9.91
C ASP A 460 14.56 -13.46 10.40
N ALA A 461 15.42 -14.06 9.56
CA ALA A 461 16.22 -15.21 9.96
C ALA A 461 17.50 -15.37 9.14
N LEU A 462 18.56 -15.86 9.79
CA LEU A 462 19.75 -16.37 9.12
C LEU A 462 19.51 -17.85 8.77
N ILE A 463 19.70 -18.22 7.51
CA ILE A 463 19.47 -19.60 7.04
C ILE A 463 20.60 -20.04 6.11
N ASP A 464 20.89 -21.35 6.07
CA ASP A 464 21.80 -21.94 5.10
C ASP A 464 20.99 -22.42 3.86
N PHE A 465 21.61 -22.53 2.70
CA PHE A 465 20.90 -22.98 1.47
C PHE A 465 20.30 -24.38 1.57
N LYS A 466 20.89 -25.25 2.41
CA LYS A 466 20.31 -26.60 2.69
C LYS A 466 18.92 -26.56 3.34
N ASP A 467 18.60 -25.46 4.04
CA ASP A 467 17.29 -25.28 4.71
C ASP A 467 16.18 -24.93 3.73
N ILE A 468 16.53 -24.43 2.52
CA ILE A 468 15.60 -24.02 1.46
C ILE A 468 15.08 -25.25 0.70
N SER A 469 14.33 -26.11 1.38
CA SER A 469 13.70 -27.28 0.76
C SER A 469 12.38 -26.91 0.07
N ARG A 470 11.89 -27.81 -0.79
CA ARG A 470 10.55 -27.63 -1.40
C ARG A 470 9.44 -27.56 -0.34
N LYS A 471 9.58 -28.35 0.74
CA LYS A 471 8.65 -28.32 1.87
C LYS A 471 8.71 -26.99 2.58
N PHE A 472 9.91 -26.46 2.88
CA PHE A 472 10.10 -25.14 3.49
C PHE A 472 9.38 -24.06 2.69
N PHE A 473 9.58 -24.01 1.39
CA PHE A 473 8.95 -23.03 0.53
C PHE A 473 7.42 -23.19 0.44
N HIS A 474 6.93 -24.43 0.39
CA HIS A 474 5.50 -24.71 0.43
C HIS A 474 4.86 -24.21 1.74
N ASP A 475 5.48 -24.51 2.87
CA ASP A 475 5.00 -24.08 4.18
C ASP A 475 5.05 -22.54 4.31
N LEU A 476 6.10 -21.90 3.77
CA LEU A 476 6.21 -20.43 3.72
C LEU A 476 5.09 -19.77 2.92
N LYS A 477 4.65 -20.38 1.83
CA LYS A 477 3.51 -19.88 1.05
C LYS A 477 2.21 -19.78 1.87
N ASN A 478 2.03 -20.62 2.89
CA ASN A 478 0.85 -20.57 3.76
C ASN A 478 0.80 -19.29 4.62
N PHE A 479 1.90 -18.54 4.73
CA PHE A 479 1.91 -17.23 5.38
C PHE A 479 1.20 -16.14 4.57
N SER A 480 0.98 -16.36 3.26
CA SER A 480 0.20 -15.45 2.43
C SER A 480 -1.25 -15.30 2.95
N PRO A 481 -1.90 -14.13 2.73
CA PRO A 481 -1.41 -12.95 2.02
C PRO A 481 -0.39 -12.14 2.83
N PHE A 482 0.65 -11.62 2.13
CA PHE A 482 1.64 -10.73 2.70
C PHE A 482 1.26 -9.27 2.48
N GLY A 483 1.69 -8.37 3.38
CA GLY A 483 1.48 -6.94 3.32
C GLY A 483 2.00 -6.27 4.59
N PRO A 484 1.68 -5.01 4.87
CA PRO A 484 2.09 -4.35 6.11
C PRO A 484 1.70 -5.18 7.35
N GLU A 485 2.58 -5.20 8.35
CA GLU A 485 2.51 -6.02 9.59
C GLU A 485 2.48 -7.55 9.39
N CYS A 486 2.39 -8.01 8.15
CA CYS A 486 2.57 -9.40 7.76
C CYS A 486 3.50 -9.45 6.54
N THR A 487 4.68 -8.85 6.66
CA THR A 487 5.64 -8.72 5.57
C THR A 487 6.17 -10.07 5.11
N LYS A 488 6.56 -10.14 3.83
CA LYS A 488 7.27 -11.29 3.31
C LYS A 488 8.61 -11.41 4.04
N PRO A 489 8.95 -12.60 4.58
CA PRO A 489 10.19 -12.73 5.34
C PRO A 489 11.42 -12.49 4.49
N VAL A 490 12.37 -11.72 5.05
CA VAL A 490 13.68 -11.49 4.50
C VAL A 490 14.66 -12.41 5.23
N PHE A 491 15.27 -13.31 4.47
CA PHE A 491 16.31 -14.21 4.96
C PHE A 491 17.68 -13.66 4.61
N ALA A 492 18.70 -14.04 5.37
CA ALA A 492 20.08 -13.83 4.98
C ALA A 492 20.91 -15.11 5.06
N THR A 493 21.84 -15.26 4.11
CA THR A 493 22.87 -16.30 4.11
C THR A 493 24.22 -15.63 4.05
N LEU A 494 25.09 -15.98 5.00
CA LEU A 494 26.42 -15.40 5.13
C LEU A 494 27.44 -16.29 4.43
N GLY A 495 28.49 -15.69 3.87
CA GLY A 495 29.62 -16.40 3.28
C GLY A 495 29.23 -17.20 2.02
N VAL A 496 28.48 -16.62 1.09
CA VAL A 496 28.14 -17.23 -0.19
C VAL A 496 29.18 -16.91 -1.27
N TYR A 497 29.26 -17.76 -2.28
CA TYR A 497 30.13 -17.61 -3.44
C TYR A 497 29.34 -17.71 -4.73
N ASP A 498 29.83 -17.03 -5.78
CA ASP A 498 29.37 -17.28 -7.13
C ASP A 498 29.81 -18.68 -7.60
N TYR A 499 28.85 -19.47 -8.11
CA TYR A 499 29.15 -20.78 -8.70
C TYR A 499 29.96 -20.66 -10.03
N GLY A 500 30.09 -19.44 -10.57
CA GLY A 500 30.83 -19.14 -11.80
C GLY A 500 29.97 -18.90 -13.03
N THR A 501 28.66 -18.97 -12.89
CA THR A 501 27.67 -18.86 -13.97
C THR A 501 26.77 -17.62 -13.87
N SER A 502 26.99 -16.78 -12.85
CA SER A 502 26.25 -15.52 -12.67
C SER A 502 26.52 -14.54 -13.81
N LYS A 503 25.46 -13.88 -14.26
CA LYS A 503 25.54 -12.95 -15.41
C LYS A 503 24.65 -11.74 -15.26
N VAL A 504 25.12 -10.63 -15.81
CA VAL A 504 24.32 -9.41 -15.95
C VAL A 504 23.26 -9.64 -17.03
N VAL A 505 22.04 -9.18 -16.76
CA VAL A 505 20.85 -9.33 -17.61
C VAL A 505 20.01 -8.04 -17.59
N GLY A 506 18.98 -7.96 -18.41
CA GLY A 506 18.15 -6.77 -18.60
C GLY A 506 18.47 -6.05 -19.91
N ARG A 507 17.56 -5.19 -20.38
CA ARG A 507 17.77 -4.43 -21.62
C ARG A 507 18.92 -3.44 -21.49
N GLU A 508 19.04 -2.81 -20.31
CA GLU A 508 20.05 -1.81 -19.97
C GLU A 508 21.19 -2.43 -19.13
N GLN A 509 21.26 -3.76 -19.05
CA GLN A 509 22.27 -4.49 -18.25
C GLN A 509 22.24 -4.09 -16.77
N GLU A 510 21.05 -3.88 -16.22
CA GLU A 510 20.80 -3.32 -14.88
C GLU A 510 20.61 -4.38 -13.80
N HIS A 511 20.39 -5.66 -14.17
CA HIS A 511 20.11 -6.75 -13.24
C HIS A 511 21.21 -7.81 -13.24
N ILE A 512 21.26 -8.66 -12.19
CA ILE A 512 22.16 -9.82 -12.14
C ILE A 512 21.35 -11.07 -11.90
N LYS A 513 21.49 -12.06 -12.78
CA LYS A 513 21.06 -13.43 -12.54
C LYS A 513 22.18 -14.18 -11.86
N LEU A 514 21.90 -14.79 -10.72
CA LEU A 514 22.87 -15.40 -9.82
C LEU A 514 22.69 -16.93 -9.77
N GLU A 515 23.80 -17.65 -9.69
CA GLU A 515 23.87 -19.03 -9.24
C GLU A 515 24.89 -19.07 -8.10
N LEU A 516 24.41 -19.34 -6.88
CA LEU A 516 25.17 -19.18 -5.65
C LEU A 516 25.33 -20.51 -4.91
N VAL A 517 26.43 -20.67 -4.21
CA VAL A 517 26.70 -21.77 -3.29
C VAL A 517 27.12 -21.17 -1.94
N ASP A 518 26.66 -21.73 -0.82
CA ASP A 518 27.11 -21.32 0.50
C ASP A 518 28.39 -22.08 0.92
N SER A 519 29.13 -21.54 1.89
CA SER A 519 30.38 -22.15 2.41
C SER A 519 30.15 -23.44 3.20
N LYS A 520 28.92 -23.75 3.59
CA LYS A 520 28.56 -24.84 4.49
C LYS A 520 27.90 -26.03 3.79
N SER A 521 27.36 -25.81 2.59
CA SER A 521 26.70 -26.86 1.83
C SER A 521 27.11 -26.82 0.36
N SER A 522 26.90 -27.92 -0.37
CA SER A 522 27.11 -27.96 -1.81
C SER A 522 25.83 -27.60 -2.58
N THR A 523 24.86 -27.00 -1.92
CA THR A 523 23.57 -26.67 -2.51
C THR A 523 23.69 -25.43 -3.38
N ILE A 524 23.35 -25.56 -4.66
CA ILE A 524 23.31 -24.44 -5.60
C ILE A 524 21.91 -23.87 -5.63
N VAL A 525 21.80 -22.53 -5.43
CA VAL A 525 20.54 -21.82 -5.45
C VAL A 525 20.59 -20.72 -6.51
N ASN A 526 19.47 -20.58 -7.26
CA ASN A 526 19.33 -19.51 -8.25
C ASN A 526 18.77 -18.26 -7.60
N GLY A 527 19.26 -17.08 -8.02
CA GLY A 527 18.79 -15.78 -7.58
C GLY A 527 18.68 -14.77 -8.71
N ILE A 528 17.98 -13.68 -8.43
CA ILE A 528 17.92 -12.49 -9.26
C ILE A 528 18.06 -11.26 -8.37
N ALA A 529 18.98 -10.37 -8.74
CA ALA A 529 19.18 -9.06 -8.10
C ALA A 529 18.80 -7.97 -9.09
N PHE A 530 17.66 -7.33 -8.84
CA PHE A 530 17.14 -6.26 -9.70
C PHE A 530 17.85 -4.94 -9.41
N GLY A 531 18.31 -4.22 -10.46
CA GLY A 531 18.95 -2.92 -10.33
C GLY A 531 20.34 -2.92 -9.66
N GLN A 532 20.95 -4.10 -9.43
CA GLN A 532 22.18 -4.25 -8.65
C GLN A 532 23.39 -4.66 -9.52
N SER A 533 23.39 -4.34 -10.82
CA SER A 533 24.48 -4.74 -11.73
C SER A 533 25.86 -4.21 -11.31
N ALA A 534 25.93 -3.12 -10.55
CA ALA A 534 27.18 -2.60 -9.99
C ALA A 534 27.94 -3.63 -9.13
N ALA A 535 27.21 -4.55 -8.45
CA ALA A 535 27.82 -5.61 -7.65
C ALA A 535 28.46 -6.74 -8.49
N ALA A 536 28.22 -6.80 -9.80
CA ALA A 536 28.67 -7.92 -10.65
C ALA A 536 30.18 -8.16 -10.61
N ARG A 537 30.97 -7.08 -10.56
CA ARG A 537 32.45 -7.18 -10.49
C ARG A 537 32.90 -7.84 -9.18
N TYR A 538 32.27 -7.48 -8.09
CA TYR A 538 32.56 -8.05 -6.77
C TYR A 538 32.14 -9.53 -6.70
N ILE A 539 30.91 -9.85 -7.11
CA ILE A 539 30.36 -11.22 -7.13
C ILE A 539 31.31 -12.18 -7.88
N LYS A 540 31.81 -11.76 -9.04
CA LYS A 540 32.75 -12.56 -9.87
C LYS A 540 34.18 -12.63 -9.33
N SER A 541 34.50 -11.95 -8.25
CA SER A 541 35.86 -11.91 -7.69
C SER A 541 36.29 -13.19 -6.95
N LYS A 542 35.42 -14.19 -6.83
CA LYS A 542 35.61 -15.43 -6.08
C LYS A 542 35.81 -15.21 -4.57
N ARG A 543 35.45 -14.06 -4.04
CA ARG A 543 35.43 -13.78 -2.60
C ARG A 543 34.06 -14.13 -2.03
N ALA A 544 34.01 -14.48 -0.76
CA ALA A 544 32.78 -14.64 -0.03
C ALA A 544 32.03 -13.30 0.09
N PHE A 545 30.71 -13.38 0.11
CA PHE A 545 29.83 -12.23 0.36
C PHE A 545 28.56 -12.68 1.05
N ASP A 546 27.86 -11.74 1.65
CA ASP A 546 26.59 -11.99 2.31
C ASP A 546 25.45 -11.51 1.43
N ILE A 547 24.33 -12.20 1.50
CA ILE A 547 23.12 -11.83 0.77
C ILE A 547 21.90 -11.79 1.69
N ALA A 548 21.04 -10.80 1.48
CA ALA A 548 19.69 -10.75 2.01
C ALA A 548 18.69 -10.94 0.87
N TYR A 549 17.65 -11.74 1.10
CA TYR A 549 16.74 -12.13 0.03
C TYR A 549 15.36 -12.56 0.55
N THR A 550 14.38 -12.50 -0.34
CA THR A 550 13.09 -13.18 -0.19
C THR A 550 13.04 -14.41 -1.09
N LEU A 551 12.14 -15.34 -0.78
CA LEU A 551 11.93 -16.56 -1.57
C LEU A 551 10.73 -16.40 -2.52
N GLU A 552 10.96 -16.70 -3.81
CA GLU A 552 9.94 -16.63 -4.85
C GLU A 552 9.81 -17.95 -5.62
N ALA A 553 8.65 -18.15 -6.24
CA ALA A 553 8.53 -19.19 -7.24
C ALA A 553 9.22 -18.77 -8.55
N ASN A 554 10.08 -19.60 -9.11
CA ASN A 554 10.69 -19.31 -10.39
C ASN A 554 9.63 -19.26 -11.50
N VAL A 555 9.49 -18.12 -12.14
CA VAL A 555 8.48 -17.87 -13.19
C VAL A 555 8.68 -18.76 -14.42
N PHE A 556 9.94 -19.10 -14.73
CA PHE A 556 10.30 -19.87 -15.94
C PHE A 556 10.41 -21.37 -15.70
N LYS A 557 10.70 -21.78 -14.47
CA LYS A 557 10.83 -23.18 -14.07
C LYS A 557 9.85 -23.49 -12.95
N ARG A 558 8.63 -23.88 -13.32
CA ARG A 558 7.59 -24.27 -12.36
C ARG A 558 8.16 -25.28 -11.35
N ASN A 559 7.91 -25.06 -10.07
CA ASN A 559 8.38 -25.85 -8.92
C ASN A 559 9.85 -25.64 -8.48
N GLN A 560 10.58 -24.64 -9.00
CA GLN A 560 11.87 -24.26 -8.43
C GLN A 560 11.72 -22.96 -7.61
N VAL A 561 12.44 -22.92 -6.47
CA VAL A 561 12.56 -21.73 -5.65
C VAL A 561 13.66 -20.85 -6.24
N GLN A 562 13.46 -19.55 -6.21
CA GLN A 562 14.42 -18.55 -6.63
C GLN A 562 14.57 -17.51 -5.51
N LEU A 563 15.81 -17.08 -5.25
CA LEU A 563 16.09 -15.96 -4.37
C LEU A 563 15.80 -14.65 -5.12
N GLN A 564 14.97 -13.79 -4.56
CA GLN A 564 14.95 -12.39 -4.95
C GLN A 564 15.84 -11.63 -4.00
N ILE A 565 16.98 -11.18 -4.50
CA ILE A 565 18.00 -10.52 -3.71
C ILE A 565 17.57 -9.08 -3.42
N GLU A 566 17.53 -8.75 -2.13
CA GLU A 566 17.24 -7.42 -1.63
C GLU A 566 18.53 -6.60 -1.47
N ASP A 567 19.61 -7.23 -0.94
CA ASP A 567 20.89 -6.57 -0.77
C ASP A 567 22.06 -7.56 -0.82
N ILE A 568 23.24 -7.07 -1.22
CA ILE A 568 24.50 -7.83 -1.32
C ILE A 568 25.58 -7.07 -0.58
N ARG A 569 26.23 -7.72 0.39
CA ARG A 569 27.33 -7.15 1.16
C ARG A 569 28.64 -7.85 0.86
N ALA A 570 29.67 -7.05 0.66
CA ALA A 570 31.04 -7.56 0.71
C ALA A 570 31.33 -8.04 2.15
N GLU A 571 32.00 -9.19 2.30
CA GLU A 571 32.56 -9.57 3.58
C GLU A 571 33.56 -8.47 3.99
N GLU A 572 33.31 -7.77 5.10
CA GLU A 572 34.28 -6.83 5.66
C GLU A 572 35.50 -7.63 6.03
N ALA A 573 36.64 -7.33 5.40
CA ALA A 573 37.91 -7.88 5.81
C ALA A 573 38.10 -7.54 7.30
N SER A 574 37.99 -8.54 8.17
CA SER A 574 38.38 -8.40 9.58
C SER A 574 39.76 -7.80 9.59
N THR A 575 39.90 -6.54 9.96
CA THR A 575 41.18 -5.90 10.23
C THR A 575 41.84 -6.74 11.31
N PRO A 576 43.03 -7.33 11.07
CA PRO A 576 43.74 -7.98 12.14
C PRO A 576 44.02 -6.90 13.20
N THR A 577 43.55 -7.11 14.41
CA THR A 577 44.00 -6.34 15.56
C THR A 577 45.48 -6.68 15.73
N ASP A 578 46.36 -5.84 15.19
CA ASP A 578 47.77 -5.81 15.56
C ASP A 578 47.84 -5.43 17.04
N THR A 579 47.84 -6.43 17.87
CA THR A 579 48.37 -6.33 19.23
C THR A 579 49.90 -6.52 19.11
N PRO A 580 50.70 -5.51 19.42
CA PRO A 580 52.16 -5.72 19.50
C PRO A 580 52.46 -6.72 20.62
N PRO A 581 53.48 -7.58 20.49
CA PRO A 581 53.90 -8.42 21.60
C PRO A 581 54.47 -7.52 22.70
N GLU A 582 53.93 -7.67 23.90
CA GLU A 582 54.55 -7.13 25.11
C GLU A 582 55.94 -7.83 25.30
N GLU A 583 57.03 -7.02 25.38
CA GLU A 583 58.32 -7.41 25.90
C GLU A 583 58.31 -7.47 27.44
#